data_27d3b428eeb0880d89e8be0797dc778f
#
_entry.id   27d3b428eeb0880d89e8be0797dc778f
#
_cell.length_a   1.000
_cell.length_b   1.000
_cell.length_c   1.000
_cell.angle_alpha   90.00
_cell.angle_beta   90.00
_cell.angle_gamma   90.00
#
_symmetry.space_group_name_H-M   'P 1'
#
loop_
_entity.id
_entity.type
_entity.pdbx_description
1 polymer ?
#
loop_
_entity_poly.entity_id
_entity_poly.type
_entity_poly.pdbx_seq_one_letter_code
_entity_poly.pdbx_strand_id
1 'polypeptide(L)'
;MSYLRFDKTLMVNLQESLPREILRTNKSGAYHCTTIVDCNTRKYHGLLVIPVPNLDDENHVLLSSLDETVIQHGAEFNLGLHKYQGNNFSPNGHKYIREFDCEHIPATTYRVGGVILRKEKIFVHHENRILIRYTLVDAHSATTLRFRPFLAFRSVREYTHENAQANRDYQLVENGIKTCMYPGYPELYMQLNKKNEFHYQPDWYRGIEYPKEQER
;
A
#
# COMPACT_ATOMS: atom_id res chain seq x y z
N MET A 1 4.56 -21.05 -16.20
CA MET A 1 3.27 -21.33 -15.52
C MET A 1 3.32 -20.64 -14.18
N SER A 2 2.32 -19.83 -13.79
CA SER A 2 2.33 -19.13 -12.50
C SER A 2 2.17 -20.14 -11.37
N TYR A 3 3.01 -20.08 -10.33
CA TYR A 3 2.99 -20.99 -9.20
C TYR A 3 1.68 -20.88 -8.40
N LEU A 4 1.16 -19.63 -8.27
CA LEU A 4 -0.08 -19.31 -7.59
C LEU A 4 -0.88 -18.35 -8.48
N ARG A 5 -2.17 -18.62 -8.70
CA ARG A 5 -3.06 -17.76 -9.45
C ARG A 5 -4.47 -17.78 -8.89
N PHE A 6 -5.03 -16.61 -8.67
CA PHE A 6 -6.42 -16.40 -8.28
C PHE A 6 -7.11 -15.53 -9.33
N ASP A 7 -8.27 -15.99 -9.75
CA ASP A 7 -9.09 -15.29 -10.74
C ASP A 7 -9.96 -14.18 -10.11
N LYS A 8 -10.67 -13.47 -10.95
CA LYS A 8 -11.58 -12.40 -10.53
C LYS A 8 -12.62 -12.88 -9.52
N THR A 9 -13.16 -14.08 -9.65
CA THR A 9 -14.21 -14.60 -8.79
C THR A 9 -13.76 -14.65 -7.35
N LEU A 10 -12.57 -15.16 -7.10
CA LEU A 10 -11.98 -15.18 -5.76
C LEU A 10 -11.61 -13.77 -5.30
N MET A 11 -10.97 -12.97 -6.16
CA MET A 11 -10.42 -11.67 -5.75
C MET A 11 -11.50 -10.66 -5.34
N VAL A 12 -12.68 -10.68 -5.97
CA VAL A 12 -13.78 -9.77 -5.61
C VAL A 12 -14.59 -10.24 -4.41
N ASN A 13 -14.45 -11.50 -4.01
CA ASN A 13 -15.11 -12.05 -2.83
C ASN A 13 -14.23 -11.80 -1.60
N LEU A 14 -14.60 -10.81 -0.78
CA LEU A 14 -13.80 -10.42 0.39
C LEU A 14 -13.74 -11.51 1.47
N GLN A 15 -14.73 -12.41 1.57
CA GLN A 15 -14.69 -13.54 2.50
C GLN A 15 -13.58 -14.53 2.13
N GLU A 16 -13.28 -14.64 0.84
CA GLU A 16 -12.23 -15.51 0.31
C GLU A 16 -10.87 -14.81 0.21
N SER A 17 -10.84 -13.54 -0.17
CA SER A 17 -9.59 -12.83 -0.46
C SER A 17 -8.92 -12.21 0.78
N LEU A 18 -9.68 -11.71 1.76
CA LEU A 18 -9.12 -11.12 2.98
C LEU A 18 -8.34 -12.10 3.88
N PRO A 19 -8.70 -13.40 4.00
CA PRO A 19 -7.88 -14.36 4.75
C PRO A 19 -6.54 -14.70 4.12
N ARG A 20 -6.32 -14.36 2.84
CA ARG A 20 -5.10 -14.68 2.11
C ARG A 20 -4.11 -13.53 2.21
N GLU A 21 -2.98 -13.79 2.85
CA GLU A 21 -1.95 -12.78 3.13
C GLU A 21 -0.70 -13.01 2.26
N ILE A 22 0.00 -11.94 1.98
CA ILE A 22 1.31 -11.94 1.31
C ILE A 22 2.34 -11.43 2.30
N LEU A 23 3.44 -12.15 2.44
CA LEU A 23 4.61 -11.72 3.20
C LEU A 23 5.84 -11.71 2.28
N ARG A 24 6.57 -10.60 2.27
CA ARG A 24 7.87 -10.46 1.64
C ARG A 24 8.85 -9.84 2.62
N THR A 25 10.03 -10.41 2.74
CA THR A 25 11.07 -9.94 3.66
C THR A 25 12.32 -9.52 2.88
N ASN A 26 13.11 -8.63 3.48
CA ASN A 26 14.41 -8.22 2.93
C ASN A 26 15.60 -9.04 3.44
N LYS A 27 15.35 -10.07 4.27
CA LYS A 27 16.37 -10.88 4.99
C LYS A 27 17.17 -10.11 6.05
N SER A 28 16.76 -8.90 6.42
CA SER A 28 17.40 -8.05 7.46
C SER A 28 16.38 -7.50 8.45
N GLY A 29 15.25 -8.21 8.64
CA GLY A 29 14.21 -7.87 9.61
C GLY A 29 13.08 -7.01 9.06
N ALA A 30 13.26 -6.29 7.96
CA ALA A 30 12.16 -5.54 7.34
C ALA A 30 11.26 -6.44 6.48
N TYR A 31 10.00 -6.03 6.35
CA TYR A 31 9.02 -6.78 5.57
C TYR A 31 7.92 -5.90 4.97
N HIS A 32 7.22 -6.48 4.00
CA HIS A 32 5.92 -6.08 3.50
C HIS A 32 4.93 -7.20 3.79
N CYS A 33 3.83 -6.88 4.45
CA CYS A 33 2.75 -7.83 4.73
C CYS A 33 1.39 -7.15 4.57
N THR A 34 0.51 -7.77 3.79
CA THR A 34 -0.89 -7.34 3.60
C THR A 34 -1.70 -8.51 3.02
N THR A 35 -2.99 -8.30 2.76
CA THR A 35 -3.79 -9.29 2.04
C THR A 35 -3.55 -9.24 0.52
N ILE A 36 -3.97 -10.26 -0.22
CA ILE A 36 -3.85 -10.30 -1.69
C ILE A 36 -4.64 -9.19 -2.40
N VAL A 37 -5.58 -8.54 -1.70
CA VAL A 37 -6.36 -7.39 -2.20
C VAL A 37 -5.87 -6.05 -1.64
N ASP A 38 -4.67 -6.01 -1.05
CA ASP A 38 -4.05 -4.83 -0.45
C ASP A 38 -4.87 -4.15 0.67
N CYS A 39 -5.75 -4.88 1.34
CA CYS A 39 -6.47 -4.44 2.53
C CYS A 39 -5.74 -4.91 3.79
N ASN A 40 -5.30 -3.98 4.63
CA ASN A 40 -4.67 -4.33 5.90
C ASN A 40 -5.72 -4.81 6.90
N THR A 41 -5.59 -6.06 7.39
CA THR A 41 -6.51 -6.67 8.35
C THR A 41 -5.92 -6.81 9.74
N ARG A 42 -4.62 -6.55 9.88
CA ARG A 42 -3.86 -6.66 11.13
C ARG A 42 -3.03 -5.40 11.36
N LYS A 43 -2.81 -5.04 12.63
CA LYS A 43 -2.00 -3.87 12.98
C LYS A 43 -0.53 -3.96 12.54
N TYR A 44 0.01 -5.17 12.37
CA TYR A 44 1.36 -5.37 11.83
C TYR A 44 1.42 -5.44 10.30
N HIS A 45 0.29 -5.36 9.61
CA HIS A 45 0.30 -5.19 8.16
C HIS A 45 0.86 -3.81 7.78
N GLY A 46 1.63 -3.79 6.72
CA GLY A 46 2.20 -2.57 6.17
C GLY A 46 2.88 -2.80 4.83
N LEU A 47 2.92 -1.74 4.04
CA LEU A 47 3.63 -1.74 2.76
C LEU A 47 5.14 -1.65 2.98
N LEU A 48 5.58 -0.89 4.00
CA LEU A 48 6.97 -0.84 4.44
C LEU A 48 7.02 -0.89 5.96
N VAL A 49 7.51 -2.02 6.48
CA VAL A 49 7.69 -2.27 7.91
C VAL A 49 9.15 -2.60 8.14
N ILE A 50 9.81 -1.86 9.02
CA ILE A 50 11.25 -1.93 9.23
C ILE A 50 11.61 -1.98 10.71
N PRO A 51 12.72 -2.61 11.11
CA PRO A 51 13.29 -2.42 12.43
C PRO A 51 13.80 -0.98 12.58
N VAL A 52 13.59 -0.39 13.75
CA VAL A 52 14.09 0.96 14.10
C VAL A 52 14.87 0.89 15.41
N PRO A 53 16.11 0.36 15.41
CA PRO A 53 16.87 0.09 16.64
C PRO A 53 17.12 1.32 17.52
N ASN A 54 17.01 2.53 16.97
CA ASN A 54 17.14 3.77 17.73
C ASN A 54 15.93 4.06 18.63
N LEU A 55 14.80 3.40 18.43
CA LEU A 55 13.60 3.54 19.23
C LEU A 55 13.43 2.38 20.21
N ASP A 56 13.48 1.16 19.68
CA ASP A 56 13.31 -0.09 20.43
C ASP A 56 13.74 -1.30 19.58
N ASP A 57 13.52 -2.51 20.09
CA ASP A 57 13.82 -3.78 19.39
C ASP A 57 12.67 -4.26 18.50
N GLU A 58 11.64 -3.45 18.28
CA GLU A 58 10.46 -3.83 17.50
C GLU A 58 10.55 -3.36 16.04
N ASN A 59 9.69 -3.95 15.23
CA ASN A 59 9.44 -3.43 13.89
C ASN A 59 8.42 -2.29 13.92
N HIS A 60 8.57 -1.35 13.01
CA HIS A 60 7.70 -0.18 12.88
C HIS A 60 7.12 -0.07 11.47
N VAL A 61 5.82 0.20 11.41
CA VAL A 61 5.13 0.49 10.13
C VAL A 61 5.39 1.94 9.79
N LEU A 62 6.18 2.21 8.76
CA LEU A 62 6.39 3.56 8.23
C LEU A 62 5.32 3.91 7.21
N LEU A 63 5.12 3.03 6.24
CA LEU A 63 4.10 3.15 5.20
C LEU A 63 3.11 2.00 5.33
N SER A 64 1.90 2.33 5.73
CA SER A 64 0.83 1.35 5.94
C SER A 64 0.30 0.79 4.63
N SER A 65 -0.04 1.69 3.69
CA SER A 65 -0.56 1.33 2.37
C SER A 65 -0.31 2.46 1.37
N LEU A 66 -0.58 2.18 0.12
CA LEU A 66 -0.55 3.16 -0.97
C LEU A 66 -1.83 2.98 -1.78
N ASP A 67 -2.65 4.04 -1.84
CA ASP A 67 -3.81 4.05 -2.70
C ASP A 67 -3.45 4.60 -4.08
N GLU A 68 -3.69 3.80 -5.09
CA GLU A 68 -3.57 4.20 -6.48
C GLU A 68 -4.93 4.64 -7.04
N THR A 69 -4.93 5.70 -7.82
CA THR A 69 -6.10 6.11 -8.60
C THR A 69 -5.73 6.16 -10.08
N VAL A 70 -6.45 5.40 -10.89
CA VAL A 70 -6.39 5.49 -12.35
C VAL A 70 -7.30 6.61 -12.80
N ILE A 71 -6.77 7.56 -13.57
CA ILE A 71 -7.53 8.71 -14.10
C ILE A 71 -7.48 8.67 -15.63
N GLN A 72 -8.64 8.66 -16.25
CA GLN A 72 -8.79 8.66 -17.69
C GLN A 72 -10.04 9.44 -18.11
N HIS A 73 -9.90 10.38 -19.04
CA HIS A 73 -11.00 11.25 -19.50
C HIS A 73 -11.76 11.96 -18.36
N GLY A 74 -11.06 12.33 -17.28
CA GLY A 74 -11.66 12.97 -16.10
C GLY A 74 -12.38 12.01 -15.14
N ALA A 75 -12.54 10.73 -15.48
CA ALA A 75 -13.06 9.73 -14.57
C ALA A 75 -11.95 9.19 -13.67
N GLU A 76 -12.22 9.07 -12.39
CA GLU A 76 -11.30 8.60 -11.36
C GLU A 76 -11.71 7.24 -10.81
N PHE A 77 -10.78 6.30 -10.78
CA PHE A 77 -10.99 4.94 -10.28
C PHE A 77 -9.95 4.64 -9.20
N ASN A 78 -10.36 4.71 -7.94
CA ASN A 78 -9.49 4.40 -6.81
C ASN A 78 -9.39 2.89 -6.64
N LEU A 79 -8.17 2.36 -6.61
CA LEU A 79 -7.85 0.93 -6.49
C LEU A 79 -7.64 0.49 -5.03
N GLY A 80 -7.66 1.42 -4.07
CA GLY A 80 -7.48 1.14 -2.66
C GLY A 80 -8.64 0.34 -2.05
N LEU A 81 -8.39 -0.26 -0.89
CA LEU A 81 -9.38 -0.99 -0.10
C LEU A 81 -9.01 -0.88 1.38
N HIS A 82 -9.89 -0.26 2.17
CA HIS A 82 -9.76 -0.16 3.61
C HIS A 82 -11.06 -0.59 4.29
N LYS A 83 -10.93 -1.24 5.46
CA LYS A 83 -12.06 -1.53 6.33
C LYS A 83 -12.26 -0.34 7.28
N TYR A 84 -13.45 0.21 7.27
CA TYR A 84 -13.88 1.28 8.20
C TYR A 84 -14.90 0.76 9.20
N GLN A 85 -15.13 1.52 10.27
CA GLN A 85 -16.16 1.26 11.27
C GLN A 85 -17.53 1.02 10.62
N GLY A 86 -18.37 0.21 11.26
CA GLY A 86 -19.70 -0.10 10.76
C GLY A 86 -19.74 -1.10 9.61
N ASN A 87 -18.75 -1.99 9.53
CA ASN A 87 -18.64 -3.03 8.49
C ASN A 87 -18.58 -2.49 7.04
N ASN A 88 -18.02 -1.31 6.88
CA ASN A 88 -17.90 -0.64 5.59
C ASN A 88 -16.50 -0.82 4.99
N PHE A 89 -16.42 -1.17 3.70
CA PHE A 89 -15.19 -1.20 2.92
C PHE A 89 -15.19 -0.06 1.90
N SER A 90 -14.15 0.77 1.92
CA SER A 90 -14.02 1.91 1.03
C SER A 90 -12.54 2.28 0.82
N PRO A 91 -12.15 2.74 -0.37
CA PRO A 91 -12.85 2.55 -1.65
C PRO A 91 -12.97 1.06 -1.99
N ASN A 92 -13.72 0.74 -3.03
CA ASN A 92 -13.97 -0.67 -3.40
C ASN A 92 -13.06 -1.14 -4.53
N GLY A 93 -11.76 -0.85 -4.44
CA GLY A 93 -10.77 -1.13 -5.49
C GLY A 93 -10.63 -2.61 -5.87
N HIS A 94 -10.92 -3.52 -4.92
CA HIS A 94 -10.92 -4.96 -5.19
C HIS A 94 -11.86 -5.38 -6.33
N LYS A 95 -12.93 -4.64 -6.58
CA LYS A 95 -13.88 -4.90 -7.69
C LYS A 95 -13.26 -4.74 -9.07
N TYR A 96 -12.15 -3.99 -9.18
CA TYR A 96 -11.40 -3.79 -10.42
C TYR A 96 -10.35 -4.87 -10.65
N ILE A 97 -10.06 -5.70 -9.64
CA ILE A 97 -9.07 -6.77 -9.79
C ILE A 97 -9.59 -7.82 -10.75
N ARG A 98 -8.77 -8.15 -11.75
CA ARG A 98 -9.01 -9.21 -12.72
C ARG A 98 -8.41 -10.53 -12.25
N GLU A 99 -7.18 -10.46 -11.74
CA GLU A 99 -6.45 -11.62 -11.25
C GLU A 99 -5.32 -11.19 -10.31
N PHE A 100 -4.91 -12.12 -9.47
CA PHE A 100 -3.66 -12.10 -8.72
C PHE A 100 -2.84 -13.31 -9.13
N ASP A 101 -1.55 -13.12 -9.38
CA ASP A 101 -0.63 -14.20 -9.67
C ASP A 101 0.70 -14.02 -8.92
N CYS A 102 1.38 -15.13 -8.68
CA CYS A 102 2.71 -15.14 -8.11
C CYS A 102 3.49 -16.33 -8.65
N GLU A 103 4.48 -16.07 -9.48
CA GLU A 103 5.52 -17.03 -9.82
C GLU A 103 6.74 -16.77 -8.93
N HIS A 104 7.34 -15.60 -9.06
CA HIS A 104 8.43 -15.13 -8.22
C HIS A 104 8.07 -13.81 -7.52
N ILE A 105 7.33 -12.95 -8.22
CA ILE A 105 6.93 -11.63 -7.77
C ILE A 105 5.40 -11.61 -7.70
N PRO A 106 4.81 -11.25 -6.52
CA PRO A 106 3.37 -11.06 -6.43
C PRO A 106 2.91 -9.95 -7.35
N ALA A 107 1.88 -10.21 -8.12
CA ALA A 107 1.34 -9.28 -9.08
C ALA A 107 -0.19 -9.26 -9.06
N THR A 108 -0.75 -8.07 -9.12
CA THR A 108 -2.19 -7.85 -9.22
C THR A 108 -2.48 -7.15 -10.54
N THR A 109 -3.41 -7.71 -11.33
CA THR A 109 -3.87 -7.11 -12.58
C THR A 109 -5.25 -6.51 -12.37
N TYR A 110 -5.37 -5.22 -12.65
CA TYR A 110 -6.62 -4.46 -12.60
C TYR A 110 -7.16 -4.22 -14.01
N ARG A 111 -8.48 -4.18 -14.13
CA ARG A 111 -9.18 -3.71 -15.33
C ARG A 111 -10.21 -2.67 -14.95
N VAL A 112 -10.02 -1.45 -15.42
CA VAL A 112 -10.83 -0.31 -15.03
C VAL A 112 -10.84 0.74 -16.15
N GLY A 113 -12.02 1.25 -16.52
CA GLY A 113 -12.16 2.37 -17.46
C GLY A 113 -11.51 2.15 -18.84
N GLY A 114 -11.40 0.90 -19.33
CA GLY A 114 -10.68 0.60 -20.58
C GLY A 114 -9.17 0.48 -20.43
N VAL A 115 -8.65 0.49 -19.19
CA VAL A 115 -7.24 0.31 -18.85
C VAL A 115 -7.02 -1.07 -18.26
N ILE A 116 -5.94 -1.73 -18.64
CA ILE A 116 -5.41 -2.91 -17.94
C ILE A 116 -4.07 -2.51 -17.33
N LEU A 117 -4.03 -2.49 -15.99
CA LEU A 117 -2.86 -2.12 -15.20
C LEU A 117 -2.38 -3.32 -14.40
N ARG A 118 -1.07 -3.62 -14.49
CA ARG A 118 -0.40 -4.65 -13.68
C ARG A 118 0.48 -3.97 -12.63
N LYS A 119 0.30 -4.36 -11.36
CA LYS A 119 1.07 -3.89 -10.20
C LYS A 119 1.87 -5.05 -9.64
N GLU A 120 3.17 -4.87 -9.48
CA GLU A 120 4.10 -5.86 -8.93
C GLU A 120 4.88 -5.23 -7.77
N LYS A 121 5.12 -6.00 -6.71
CA LYS A 121 5.83 -5.52 -5.51
C LYS A 121 7.07 -6.38 -5.23
N ILE A 122 8.23 -5.72 -5.14
CA ILE A 122 9.53 -6.36 -4.87
C ILE A 122 10.11 -5.72 -3.62
N PHE A 123 10.46 -6.53 -2.63
CA PHE A 123 11.24 -6.08 -1.48
C PHE A 123 12.72 -6.31 -1.77
N VAL A 124 13.52 -5.25 -1.69
CA VAL A 124 14.96 -5.32 -2.01
C VAL A 124 15.69 -6.03 -0.88
N HIS A 125 16.52 -7.01 -1.24
CA HIS A 125 17.28 -7.77 -0.25
C HIS A 125 18.29 -6.87 0.48
N HIS A 126 18.34 -7.01 1.80
CA HIS A 126 19.22 -6.28 2.71
C HIS A 126 19.05 -4.75 2.72
N GLU A 127 18.01 -4.23 2.09
CA GLU A 127 17.67 -2.80 2.11
C GLU A 127 16.25 -2.59 2.66
N ASN A 128 16.03 -1.50 3.37
CA ASN A 128 14.69 -1.08 3.82
C ASN A 128 13.97 -0.37 2.66
N ARG A 129 13.79 -1.08 1.55
CA ARG A 129 13.25 -0.55 0.30
C ARG A 129 12.28 -1.51 -0.35
N ILE A 130 11.10 -0.98 -0.69
CA ILE A 130 10.14 -1.66 -1.56
C ILE A 130 10.09 -0.96 -2.91
N LEU A 131 10.12 -1.73 -3.99
CA LEU A 131 9.91 -1.27 -5.35
C LEU A 131 8.54 -1.73 -5.82
N ILE A 132 7.77 -0.81 -6.38
CA ILE A 132 6.45 -1.12 -6.95
C ILE A 132 6.52 -0.79 -8.45
N ARG A 133 6.31 -1.80 -9.27
CA ARG A 133 6.27 -1.63 -10.73
C ARG A 133 4.82 -1.59 -11.20
N TYR A 134 4.48 -0.53 -11.91
CA TYR A 134 3.22 -0.41 -12.63
C TYR A 134 3.47 -0.56 -14.12
N THR A 135 2.79 -1.52 -14.73
CA THR A 135 2.83 -1.75 -16.18
C THR A 135 1.46 -1.48 -16.75
N LEU A 136 1.37 -0.49 -17.64
CA LEU A 136 0.18 -0.25 -18.43
C LEU A 136 0.17 -1.30 -19.55
N VAL A 137 -0.60 -2.36 -19.34
CA VAL A 137 -0.68 -3.50 -20.27
C VAL A 137 -1.50 -3.14 -21.51
N ASP A 138 -2.59 -2.42 -21.29
CA ASP A 138 -3.47 -1.93 -22.35
C ASP A 138 -4.16 -0.65 -21.91
N ALA A 139 -4.26 0.32 -22.83
CA ALA A 139 -5.02 1.55 -22.65
C ALA A 139 -5.34 2.19 -23.99
N HIS A 140 -6.58 2.63 -24.16
CA HIS A 140 -7.02 3.28 -25.38
C HIS A 140 -6.72 4.78 -25.44
N SER A 141 -6.27 5.37 -24.33
CA SER A 141 -5.95 6.80 -24.23
C SER A 141 -4.93 7.09 -23.12
N ALA A 142 -4.45 8.33 -23.08
CA ALA A 142 -3.56 8.80 -22.02
C ALA A 142 -4.15 8.53 -20.65
N THR A 143 -3.34 7.97 -19.76
CA THR A 143 -3.75 7.54 -18.43
C THR A 143 -2.83 8.16 -17.39
N THR A 144 -3.41 8.79 -16.36
CA THR A 144 -2.68 9.30 -15.22
C THR A 144 -2.83 8.34 -14.04
N LEU A 145 -1.72 8.08 -13.35
CA LEU A 145 -1.73 7.40 -12.06
C LEU A 145 -1.48 8.44 -10.97
N ARG A 146 -2.40 8.52 -10.01
CA ARG A 146 -2.24 9.31 -8.78
C ARG A 146 -2.02 8.37 -7.61
N PHE A 147 -1.06 8.72 -6.77
CA PHE A 147 -0.68 7.94 -5.60
C PHE A 147 -0.99 8.72 -4.32
N ARG A 148 -1.59 8.05 -3.34
CA ARG A 148 -1.84 8.58 -2.00
C ARG A 148 -1.25 7.64 -0.96
N PRO A 149 -0.09 7.98 -0.38
CA PRO A 149 0.53 7.16 0.65
C PRO A 149 -0.19 7.33 2.00
N PHE A 150 -0.37 6.23 2.71
CA PHE A 150 -0.88 6.18 4.08
C PHE A 150 0.29 5.95 5.03
N LEU A 151 0.75 7.03 5.62
CA LEU A 151 1.84 7.02 6.59
C LEU A 151 1.34 6.52 7.95
N ALA A 152 2.19 5.83 8.70
CA ALA A 152 1.84 5.33 10.03
C ALA A 152 2.87 5.72 11.08
N PHE A 153 4.16 5.46 10.86
CA PHE A 153 5.26 5.74 11.78
C PHE A 153 4.93 5.30 13.21
N ARG A 154 4.66 4.01 13.40
CA ARG A 154 4.26 3.42 14.67
C ARG A 154 4.85 2.04 14.86
N SER A 155 4.98 1.59 16.10
CA SER A 155 5.26 0.18 16.39
C SER A 155 4.18 -0.73 15.78
N VAL A 156 4.56 -1.94 15.37
CA VAL A 156 3.61 -2.98 14.90
C VAL A 156 2.61 -3.41 15.97
N ARG A 157 2.86 -3.08 17.22
CA ARG A 157 1.98 -3.41 18.37
C ARG A 157 0.96 -2.34 18.68
N GLU A 158 1.12 -1.13 18.13
CA GLU A 158 0.33 0.04 18.49
C GLU A 158 -0.56 0.49 17.34
N TYR A 159 -1.48 1.40 17.65
CA TYR A 159 -2.28 2.14 16.67
C TYR A 159 -1.83 3.59 16.66
N THR A 160 -1.88 4.22 15.50
CA THR A 160 -1.73 5.68 15.39
C THR A 160 -3.10 6.32 15.29
N HIS A 161 -3.34 7.27 16.16
CA HIS A 161 -4.51 8.15 16.12
C HIS A 161 -4.07 9.57 15.76
N GLU A 162 -5.01 10.38 15.29
CA GLU A 162 -4.77 11.79 15.04
C GLU A 162 -4.17 12.47 16.26
N ASN A 163 -3.07 13.19 16.05
CA ASN A 163 -2.37 13.89 17.11
C ASN A 163 -1.65 15.14 16.58
N ALA A 164 -1.33 16.06 17.48
CA ALA A 164 -0.66 17.31 17.15
C ALA A 164 0.87 17.18 17.02
N GLN A 165 1.45 16.04 17.43
CA GLN A 165 2.90 15.80 17.40
C GLN A 165 3.38 15.35 16.03
N ALA A 166 2.48 14.88 15.17
CA ALA A 166 2.82 14.45 13.82
C ALA A 166 3.36 15.62 13.00
N ASN A 167 4.63 15.54 12.65
CA ASN A 167 5.25 16.46 11.72
C ASN A 167 4.62 16.27 10.32
N ARG A 168 4.21 17.36 9.70
CA ARG A 168 3.61 17.38 8.36
C ARG A 168 4.56 17.91 7.30
N ASP A 169 5.78 18.25 7.68
CA ASP A 169 6.77 18.78 6.76
C ASP A 169 7.27 17.71 5.79
N TYR A 170 7.67 18.15 4.63
CA TYR A 170 8.30 17.33 3.61
C TYR A 170 9.42 18.10 2.94
N GLN A 171 10.30 17.38 2.28
CA GLN A 171 11.34 17.96 1.43
C GLN A 171 11.23 17.34 0.04
N LEU A 172 11.37 18.19 -0.98
CA LEU A 172 11.44 17.70 -2.36
C LEU A 172 12.79 17.01 -2.59
N VAL A 173 12.74 15.87 -3.25
CA VAL A 173 13.91 15.14 -3.76
C VAL A 173 13.69 14.88 -5.25
N GLU A 174 14.70 14.31 -5.91
CA GLU A 174 14.57 13.99 -7.34
C GLU A 174 13.34 13.07 -7.57
N ASN A 175 12.40 13.54 -8.38
CA ASN A 175 11.16 12.84 -8.73
C ASN A 175 10.35 12.33 -7.51
N GLY A 176 10.33 13.06 -6.41
CA GLY A 176 9.60 12.64 -5.23
C GLY A 176 9.76 13.53 -4.02
N ILE A 177 9.45 12.96 -2.88
CA ILE A 177 9.54 13.62 -1.57
C ILE A 177 10.20 12.72 -0.54
N LYS A 178 10.68 13.33 0.55
CA LYS A 178 11.00 12.67 1.80
C LYS A 178 10.28 13.33 2.96
N THR A 179 9.96 12.55 3.97
CA THR A 179 9.28 13.01 5.20
C THR A 179 9.63 12.12 6.39
N CYS A 180 9.45 12.66 7.60
CA CYS A 180 9.53 11.91 8.86
C CYS A 180 8.47 12.47 9.81
N MET A 181 7.52 11.63 10.24
CA MET A 181 6.40 12.08 11.08
C MET A 181 6.78 12.34 12.54
N TYR A 182 7.73 11.57 13.08
CA TYR A 182 8.09 11.68 14.49
C TYR A 182 9.60 11.59 14.71
N PRO A 183 10.16 12.28 15.72
CA PRO A 183 11.57 12.18 16.08
C PRO A 183 11.99 10.72 16.37
N GLY A 184 13.22 10.37 16.02
CA GLY A 184 13.78 9.03 16.23
C GLY A 184 13.54 8.05 15.07
N TYR A 185 12.58 8.32 14.21
CA TYR A 185 12.36 7.55 12.99
C TYR A 185 13.32 7.95 11.86
N PRO A 186 13.64 7.04 10.95
CA PRO A 186 14.33 7.39 9.72
C PRO A 186 13.42 8.19 8.76
N GLU A 187 14.02 8.95 7.87
CA GLU A 187 13.30 9.61 6.79
C GLU A 187 12.75 8.56 5.80
N LEU A 188 11.49 8.71 5.43
CA LEU A 188 10.85 7.92 4.38
C LEU A 188 10.93 8.65 3.05
N TYR A 189 11.60 8.04 2.09
CA TYR A 189 11.70 8.52 0.71
C TYR A 189 10.62 7.86 -0.14
N MET A 190 9.90 8.66 -0.91
CA MET A 190 8.91 8.21 -1.89
C MET A 190 9.22 8.85 -3.23
N GLN A 191 9.69 8.05 -4.18
CA GLN A 191 10.21 8.52 -5.46
C GLN A 191 9.63 7.71 -6.63
N LEU A 192 9.47 8.36 -7.76
CA LEU A 192 9.09 7.74 -9.03
C LEU A 192 10.26 7.76 -10.00
N ASN A 193 10.27 6.83 -10.96
CA ASN A 193 11.28 6.81 -12.03
C ASN A 193 10.93 7.75 -13.20
N LYS A 194 9.91 8.59 -13.03
CA LYS A 194 9.44 9.57 -14.01
C LYS A 194 9.16 10.90 -13.34
N LYS A 195 9.28 11.98 -14.12
CA LYS A 195 8.82 13.30 -13.70
C LYS A 195 7.35 13.23 -13.25
N ASN A 196 7.05 13.85 -12.14
CA ASN A 196 5.74 13.84 -11.53
C ASN A 196 5.39 15.22 -10.94
N GLU A 197 4.14 15.38 -10.55
CA GLU A 197 3.65 16.51 -9.79
C GLU A 197 3.34 16.07 -8.38
N PHE A 198 3.70 16.89 -7.40
CA PHE A 198 3.39 16.65 -6.00
C PHE A 198 2.36 17.68 -5.52
N HIS A 199 1.28 17.16 -4.93
CA HIS A 199 0.23 17.99 -4.32
C HIS A 199 0.25 17.76 -2.81
N TYR A 200 0.57 18.82 -2.06
CA TYR A 200 0.57 18.76 -0.61
C TYR A 200 -0.85 18.81 -0.07
N GLN A 201 -1.32 17.70 0.48
CA GLN A 201 -2.66 17.57 1.06
C GLN A 201 -2.64 16.54 2.19
N PRO A 202 -1.97 16.85 3.33
CA PRO A 202 -1.95 15.94 4.47
C PRO A 202 -3.32 15.92 5.15
N ASP A 203 -3.82 14.70 5.43
CA ASP A 203 -5.07 14.48 6.14
C ASP A 203 -4.99 13.23 7.01
N TRP A 204 -5.89 13.13 7.99
CA TRP A 204 -6.03 11.95 8.83
C TRP A 204 -7.19 11.08 8.36
N TYR A 205 -6.90 9.81 8.12
CA TYR A 205 -7.93 8.82 7.82
C TYR A 205 -8.43 8.20 9.13
N ARG A 206 -9.65 8.55 9.50
CA ARG A 206 -10.28 8.16 10.77
C ARG A 206 -11.15 6.93 10.59
N GLY A 207 -11.26 6.10 11.65
CA GLY A 207 -12.17 4.96 11.67
C GLY A 207 -11.73 3.75 10.84
N ILE A 208 -10.45 3.67 10.44
CA ILE A 208 -9.90 2.45 9.84
C ILE A 208 -9.81 1.36 10.90
N GLU A 209 -10.28 0.16 10.57
CA GLU A 209 -10.28 -1.02 11.44
C GLU A 209 -9.39 -2.14 10.88
N TYR A 210 -8.82 -2.92 11.81
CA TYR A 210 -8.09 -4.13 11.51
C TYR A 210 -8.90 -5.34 12.00
N PRO A 211 -9.75 -5.96 11.16
CA PRO A 211 -10.74 -6.94 11.62
C PRO A 211 -10.13 -8.15 12.31
N LYS A 212 -8.94 -8.57 11.92
CA LYS A 212 -8.26 -9.71 12.56
C LYS A 212 -7.75 -9.42 13.99
N GLU A 213 -7.69 -8.17 14.39
CA GLU A 213 -7.38 -7.81 15.77
C GLU A 213 -8.63 -7.84 16.67
N GLN A 214 -9.83 -7.80 16.10
CA GLN A 214 -11.09 -7.86 16.83
C GLN A 214 -11.55 -9.30 17.10
N GLU A 215 -10.97 -10.28 16.37
CA GLU A 215 -11.26 -11.71 16.53
C GLU A 215 -10.46 -12.40 17.65
N ARG A 216 -9.63 -11.64 18.41
CA ARG A 216 -8.74 -12.14 19.45
C ARG A 216 -9.23 -11.89 20.87
#